data_c65d8b40dab67bfe145f55a7763672c7
#
_entry.id   c65d8b40dab67bfe145f55a7763672c7
#
_cell.length_a   1.000
_cell.length_b   1.000
_cell.length_c   1.000
_cell.angle_alpha   90.00
_cell.angle_beta   90.00
_cell.angle_gamma   90.00
#
_symmetry.space_group_name_H-M   'P 1'
#
loop_
_entity.id
_entity.type
_entity.pdbx_description
1 polymer ?
#
loop_
_entity_poly.entity_id
_entity_poly.type
_entity_poly.pdbx_seq_one_letter_code
_entity_poly.pdbx_strand_id
1 'polypeptide(L)'
;MTRWMSRLRPDNFTLALLGTVLLASLLPMTGAAAMVLDDVTNVAIAALFFLHGARLSRESIVAGMLHWRLHLVILACTFVLFPLLGLAFTPLAGGLLTPELFLGVLFLCTLPSTVQSSIAFTSIARGNVPAAVCSASLSSILGVFLTPLLMTVLAGTSGGIHNPLQAIGGIMLQ
;
A
#
# COMPACT_ATOMS: atom_id res chain seq x y z
N MET A 1 8.11 3.70 38.02
CA MET A 1 8.86 4.02 36.77
C MET A 1 9.06 2.83 35.83
N THR A 2 8.65 1.61 36.14
CA THR A 2 9.00 0.37 35.41
C THR A 2 7.91 -0.16 34.46
N ARG A 3 6.71 0.41 34.43
CA ARG A 3 5.61 -0.06 33.53
C ARG A 3 5.60 0.54 32.11
N TRP A 4 6.34 1.60 31.89
CA TRP A 4 6.45 2.24 30.55
C TRP A 4 7.52 1.59 29.66
N MET A 5 8.58 1.06 30.26
CA MET A 5 9.67 0.42 29.51
C MET A 5 9.31 -0.97 28.95
N SER A 6 8.29 -1.65 29.51
CA SER A 6 7.82 -2.94 28.97
C SER A 6 6.96 -2.80 27.70
N ARG A 7 6.45 -1.59 27.40
CA ARG A 7 5.72 -1.30 26.15
C ARG A 7 6.61 -0.96 24.96
N LEU A 8 7.89 -0.74 25.19
CA LEU A 8 8.90 -0.39 24.16
C LEU A 8 9.75 -1.59 23.75
N ARG A 9 9.44 -2.81 24.19
CA ARG A 9 10.11 -3.98 23.63
C ARG A 9 9.57 -4.18 22.21
N PRO A 10 10.40 -3.95 21.16
CA PRO A 10 9.99 -4.22 19.80
C PRO A 10 9.62 -5.70 19.72
N ASP A 11 8.47 -5.98 19.12
CA ASP A 11 8.00 -7.31 18.86
C ASP A 11 9.05 -8.08 18.02
N ASN A 12 9.12 -9.39 18.18
CA ASN A 12 10.05 -10.24 17.44
C ASN A 12 9.95 -10.03 15.93
N PHE A 13 8.75 -9.72 15.43
CA PHE A 13 8.52 -9.36 14.03
C PHE A 13 9.24 -8.05 13.65
N THR A 14 9.12 -7.02 14.48
CA THR A 14 9.79 -5.72 14.25
C THR A 14 11.31 -5.87 14.30
N LEU A 15 11.84 -6.69 15.22
CA LEU A 15 13.27 -7.00 15.29
C LEU A 15 13.74 -7.74 14.06
N ALA A 16 12.97 -8.72 13.58
CA ALA A 16 13.31 -9.47 12.36
C ALA A 16 13.27 -8.54 11.14
N LEU A 17 12.28 -7.65 11.03
CA LEU A 17 12.19 -6.67 9.95
C LEU A 17 13.40 -5.73 9.92
N LEU A 18 13.74 -5.14 11.08
CA LEU A 18 14.92 -4.27 11.19
C LEU A 18 16.22 -5.02 10.89
N GLY A 19 16.34 -6.26 11.37
CA GLY A 19 17.48 -7.13 11.07
C GLY A 19 17.60 -7.42 9.58
N THR A 20 16.48 -7.68 8.89
CA THR A 20 16.47 -7.92 7.44
C THR A 20 16.88 -6.67 6.66
N VAL A 21 16.37 -5.49 7.05
CA VAL A 21 16.73 -4.21 6.42
C VAL A 21 18.23 -3.93 6.61
N LEU A 22 18.76 -4.11 7.81
CA LEU A 22 20.19 -3.95 8.09
C LEU A 22 21.04 -4.92 7.28
N LEU A 23 20.63 -6.19 7.22
CA LEU A 23 21.34 -7.21 6.44
C LEU A 23 21.36 -6.86 4.95
N ALA A 24 20.22 -6.45 4.39
CA ALA A 24 20.10 -6.03 3.00
C ALA A 24 20.95 -4.79 2.69
N SER A 25 21.06 -3.85 3.64
CA SER A 25 21.88 -2.65 3.49
C SER A 25 23.38 -2.94 3.53
N LEU A 26 23.81 -3.96 4.32
CA LEU A 26 25.20 -4.34 4.46
C LEU A 26 25.67 -5.31 3.36
N LEU A 27 24.76 -6.11 2.82
CA LEU A 27 25.01 -7.13 1.80
C LEU A 27 24.08 -6.91 0.60
N PRO A 28 24.30 -5.84 -0.21
CA PRO A 28 23.49 -5.62 -1.39
C PRO A 28 23.72 -6.77 -2.39
N MET A 29 22.67 -7.54 -2.63
CA MET A 29 22.69 -8.61 -3.62
C MET A 29 22.72 -8.03 -5.03
N THR A 30 23.67 -8.50 -5.86
CA THR A 30 23.83 -8.04 -7.25
C THR A 30 23.94 -9.24 -8.20
N GLY A 31 23.61 -9.00 -9.47
CA GLY A 31 23.73 -10.03 -10.52
C GLY A 31 22.69 -11.17 -10.38
N ALA A 32 23.10 -12.40 -10.67
CA ALA A 32 22.24 -13.58 -10.68
C ALA A 32 21.57 -13.86 -9.32
N ALA A 33 22.24 -13.55 -8.21
CA ALA A 33 21.69 -13.75 -6.88
C ALA A 33 20.50 -12.81 -6.60
N ALA A 34 20.52 -11.58 -7.12
CA ALA A 34 19.41 -10.64 -7.02
C ALA A 34 18.18 -11.14 -7.80
N MET A 35 18.38 -11.70 -9.01
CA MET A 35 17.29 -12.26 -9.81
C MET A 35 16.62 -13.44 -9.11
N VAL A 36 17.40 -14.37 -8.55
CA VAL A 36 16.85 -15.51 -7.79
C VAL A 36 16.08 -15.03 -6.54
N LEU A 37 16.59 -14.02 -5.85
CA LEU A 37 15.93 -13.46 -4.67
C LEU A 37 14.60 -12.78 -5.05
N ASP A 38 14.56 -12.10 -6.19
CA ASP A 38 13.37 -11.46 -6.71
C ASP A 38 12.30 -12.50 -7.08
N ASP A 39 12.66 -13.56 -7.79
CA ASP A 39 11.76 -14.67 -8.10
C ASP A 39 11.22 -15.35 -6.83
N VAL A 40 12.09 -15.61 -5.84
CA VAL A 40 11.67 -16.18 -4.55
C VAL A 40 10.71 -15.24 -3.82
N THR A 41 10.96 -13.94 -3.86
CA THR A 41 10.09 -12.93 -3.25
C THR A 41 8.72 -12.91 -3.91
N ASN A 42 8.67 -12.93 -5.23
CA ASN A 42 7.43 -12.96 -6.00
C ASN A 42 6.60 -14.21 -5.70
N VAL A 43 7.25 -15.40 -5.64
CA VAL A 43 6.59 -16.64 -5.25
C VAL A 43 6.10 -16.60 -3.80
N ALA A 44 6.89 -16.06 -2.89
CA ALA A 44 6.50 -15.90 -1.49
C ALA A 44 5.29 -14.96 -1.31
N ILE A 45 5.26 -13.84 -2.05
CA ILE A 45 4.13 -12.90 -2.07
C ILE A 45 2.88 -13.60 -2.63
N ALA A 46 3.00 -14.31 -3.75
CA ALA A 46 1.89 -15.06 -4.34
C ALA A 46 1.35 -16.13 -3.38
N ALA A 47 2.24 -16.88 -2.74
CA ALA A 47 1.86 -17.89 -1.74
C ALA A 47 1.16 -17.26 -0.52
N LEU A 48 1.63 -16.11 -0.05
CA LEU A 48 1.02 -15.37 1.05
C LEU A 48 -0.40 -14.94 0.72
N PHE A 49 -0.63 -14.36 -0.46
CA PHE A 49 -1.97 -13.97 -0.90
C PHE A 49 -2.88 -15.17 -1.13
N PHE A 50 -2.36 -16.26 -1.69
CA PHE A 50 -3.10 -17.51 -1.86
C PHE A 50 -3.56 -18.08 -0.51
N LEU A 51 -2.65 -18.16 0.48
CA LEU A 51 -2.98 -18.65 1.82
C LEU A 51 -4.00 -17.74 2.54
N HIS A 52 -3.92 -16.43 2.36
CA HIS A 52 -4.92 -15.51 2.90
C HIS A 52 -6.29 -15.73 2.25
N GLY A 53 -6.34 -15.90 0.93
CA GLY A 53 -7.58 -16.19 0.22
C GLY A 53 -8.18 -17.55 0.60
N ALA A 54 -7.34 -18.58 0.74
CA ALA A 54 -7.77 -19.93 1.08
C ALA A 54 -8.36 -20.05 2.51
N ARG A 55 -8.02 -19.16 3.41
CA ARG A 55 -8.57 -19.10 4.77
C ARG A 55 -9.96 -18.46 4.86
N LEU A 56 -10.41 -17.77 3.84
CA LEU A 56 -11.74 -17.16 3.81
C LEU A 56 -12.78 -18.20 3.38
N SER A 57 -13.83 -18.38 4.21
CA SER A 57 -14.98 -19.18 3.80
C SER A 57 -15.76 -18.45 2.70
N ARG A 58 -16.36 -19.20 1.78
CA ARG A 58 -17.20 -18.65 0.69
C ARG A 58 -18.33 -17.78 1.23
N GLU A 59 -18.95 -18.21 2.32
CA GLU A 59 -20.04 -17.48 2.99
C GLU A 59 -19.56 -16.12 3.52
N SER A 60 -18.35 -16.08 4.12
CA SER A 60 -17.74 -14.84 4.59
C SER A 60 -17.42 -13.86 3.46
N ILE A 61 -16.99 -14.38 2.31
CA ILE A 61 -16.71 -13.55 1.13
C ILE A 61 -18.01 -12.93 0.62
N VAL A 62 -19.05 -13.74 0.42
CA VAL A 62 -20.35 -13.25 -0.05
C VAL A 62 -20.95 -12.24 0.92
N ALA A 63 -20.93 -12.53 2.21
CA ALA A 63 -21.38 -11.59 3.25
C ALA A 63 -20.58 -10.29 3.25
N GLY A 64 -19.25 -10.38 3.04
CA GLY A 64 -18.36 -9.21 2.92
C GLY A 64 -18.70 -8.36 1.70
N MET A 65 -18.93 -8.95 0.54
CA MET A 65 -19.25 -8.28 -0.72
C MET A 65 -20.59 -7.53 -0.68
N LEU A 66 -21.56 -8.02 0.08
CA LEU A 66 -22.88 -7.40 0.20
C LEU A 66 -22.86 -6.03 0.89
N HIS A 67 -21.78 -5.65 1.56
CA HIS A 67 -21.64 -4.35 2.22
C HIS A 67 -21.19 -3.24 1.25
N TRP A 68 -21.90 -3.05 0.15
CA TRP A 68 -21.54 -2.11 -0.91
C TRP A 68 -21.30 -0.65 -0.42
N ARG A 69 -22.07 -0.20 0.59
CA ARG A 69 -21.88 1.13 1.19
C ARG A 69 -20.51 1.27 1.85
N LEU A 70 -20.05 0.23 2.55
CA LEU A 70 -18.73 0.19 3.16
C LEU A 70 -17.64 0.26 2.08
N HIS A 71 -17.79 -0.53 1.01
CA HIS A 71 -16.84 -0.53 -0.11
C HIS A 71 -16.76 0.84 -0.78
N LEU A 72 -17.91 1.50 -1.01
CA LEU A 72 -17.95 2.85 -1.57
C LEU A 72 -17.24 3.86 -0.69
N VAL A 73 -17.47 3.84 0.63
CA VAL A 73 -16.80 4.75 1.56
C VAL A 73 -15.30 4.53 1.55
N ILE A 74 -14.84 3.28 1.61
CA ILE A 74 -13.42 2.95 1.59
C ILE A 74 -12.77 3.40 0.27
N LEU A 75 -13.40 3.12 -0.87
CA LEU A 75 -12.89 3.54 -2.18
C LEU A 75 -12.89 5.07 -2.33
N ALA A 76 -13.93 5.75 -1.87
CA ALA A 76 -13.98 7.20 -1.87
C ALA A 76 -12.89 7.82 -0.97
N CYS A 77 -12.66 7.26 0.21
CA CYS A 77 -11.55 7.69 1.06
C CYS A 77 -10.20 7.46 0.37
N THR A 78 -9.99 6.27 -0.20
CA THR A 78 -8.70 5.89 -0.79
C THR A 78 -8.38 6.67 -2.07
N PHE A 79 -9.33 6.77 -3.01
CA PHE A 79 -9.07 7.30 -4.35
C PHE A 79 -9.60 8.73 -4.59
N VAL A 80 -10.32 9.31 -3.63
CA VAL A 80 -10.79 10.69 -3.72
C VAL A 80 -10.24 11.51 -2.56
N LEU A 81 -10.52 11.13 -1.32
CA LEU A 81 -10.13 11.92 -0.15
C LEU A 81 -8.60 12.04 -0.01
N PHE A 82 -7.86 10.93 -0.06
CA PHE A 82 -6.41 10.96 0.07
C PHE A 82 -5.71 11.73 -1.06
N PRO A 83 -6.03 11.54 -2.35
CA PRO A 83 -5.51 12.38 -3.43
C PRO A 83 -5.83 13.87 -3.26
N LEU A 84 -7.04 14.22 -2.83
CA LEU A 84 -7.40 15.61 -2.54
C LEU A 84 -6.59 16.19 -1.36
N LEU A 85 -6.35 15.41 -0.31
CA LEU A 85 -5.48 15.82 0.79
C LEU A 85 -4.03 16.01 0.31
N GLY A 86 -3.54 15.15 -0.57
CA GLY A 86 -2.24 15.31 -1.21
C GLY A 86 -2.13 16.61 -1.98
N LEU A 87 -3.16 16.97 -2.77
CA LEU A 87 -3.25 18.27 -3.45
C LEU A 87 -3.35 19.45 -2.48
N ALA A 88 -4.16 19.33 -1.44
CA ALA A 88 -4.29 20.35 -0.42
C ALA A 88 -2.99 20.63 0.34
N PHE A 89 -2.08 19.65 0.36
CA PHE A 89 -0.76 19.79 0.95
C PHE A 89 0.24 20.55 0.06
N THR A 90 -0.08 20.77 -1.23
CA THR A 90 0.79 21.46 -2.22
C THR A 90 1.32 22.81 -1.71
N PRO A 91 0.53 23.73 -1.14
CA PRO A 91 1.03 25.02 -0.69
C PRO A 91 2.00 24.92 0.50
N LEU A 92 1.88 23.89 1.33
CA LEU A 92 2.82 23.63 2.42
C LEU A 92 4.12 22.99 1.92
N ALA A 93 4.04 22.19 0.86
CA ALA A 93 5.17 21.45 0.30
C ALA A 93 6.20 22.37 -0.36
N GLY A 94 5.75 23.48 -0.98
CA GLY A 94 6.61 24.38 -1.76
C GLY A 94 7.75 25.08 -1.00
N GLY A 95 7.76 24.98 0.34
CA GLY A 95 8.86 25.49 1.19
C GLY A 95 9.61 24.42 1.97
N LEU A 96 9.10 23.17 2.00
CA LEU A 96 9.60 22.10 2.87
C LEU A 96 10.13 20.88 2.11
N LEU A 97 9.65 20.64 0.90
CA LEU A 97 9.94 19.44 0.12
C LEU A 97 10.51 19.81 -1.26
N THR A 98 11.44 19.00 -1.75
CA THR A 98 11.83 19.07 -3.17
C THR A 98 10.69 18.58 -4.07
N PRO A 99 10.64 19.02 -5.34
CA PRO A 99 9.59 18.57 -6.27
C PRO A 99 9.48 17.04 -6.38
N GLU A 100 10.60 16.34 -6.35
CA GLU A 100 10.66 14.88 -6.43
C GLU A 100 10.08 14.22 -5.19
N LEU A 101 10.39 14.74 -4.00
CA LEU A 101 9.81 14.25 -2.74
C LEU A 101 8.31 14.51 -2.67
N PHE A 102 7.87 15.67 -3.17
CA PHE A 102 6.44 15.98 -3.22
C PHE A 102 5.69 15.05 -4.18
N LEU A 103 6.30 14.72 -5.32
CA LEU A 103 5.75 13.72 -6.24
C LEU A 103 5.61 12.33 -5.56
N GLY A 104 6.59 11.95 -4.75
CA GLY A 104 6.52 10.73 -3.93
C GLY A 104 5.37 10.76 -2.92
N VAL A 105 5.10 11.91 -2.28
CA VAL A 105 3.96 12.09 -1.36
C VAL A 105 2.63 11.96 -2.12
N LEU A 106 2.51 12.59 -3.30
CA LEU A 106 1.33 12.44 -4.16
C LEU A 106 1.12 10.98 -4.56
N PHE A 107 2.19 10.29 -4.94
CA PHE A 107 2.11 8.85 -5.26
C PHE A 107 1.58 8.04 -4.08
N LEU A 108 2.09 8.25 -2.87
CA LEU A 108 1.58 7.60 -1.65
C LEU A 108 0.09 7.86 -1.43
N CYS A 109 -0.39 9.06 -1.74
CA CYS A 109 -1.81 9.42 -1.62
C CYS A 109 -2.71 8.75 -2.67
N THR A 110 -2.15 8.19 -3.74
CA THR A 110 -2.90 7.49 -4.80
C THR A 110 -2.86 5.97 -4.67
N LEU A 111 -2.09 5.43 -3.71
CA LEU A 111 -1.96 3.99 -3.52
C LEU A 111 -3.26 3.37 -2.99
N PRO A 112 -3.57 2.12 -3.38
CA PRO A 112 -4.71 1.39 -2.85
C PRO A 112 -4.54 1.04 -1.37
N SER A 113 -5.65 0.67 -0.73
CA SER A 113 -5.65 0.24 0.67
C SER A 113 -4.83 -1.03 0.87
N THR A 114 -4.00 -1.05 1.93
CA THR A 114 -3.19 -2.22 2.28
C THR A 114 -4.05 -3.33 2.88
N VAL A 115 -3.89 -4.56 2.39
CA VAL A 115 -4.67 -5.72 2.85
C VAL A 115 -4.33 -6.07 4.30
N GLN A 116 -3.04 -6.21 4.62
CA GLN A 116 -2.59 -6.69 5.93
C GLN A 116 -2.94 -5.74 7.08
N SER A 117 -2.64 -4.45 6.91
CA SER A 117 -2.96 -3.45 7.93
C SER A 117 -4.46 -3.31 8.18
N SER A 118 -5.25 -3.31 7.10
CA SER A 118 -6.72 -3.25 7.19
C SER A 118 -7.28 -4.42 7.97
N ILE A 119 -6.81 -5.64 7.70
CA ILE A 119 -7.22 -6.85 8.42
C ILE A 119 -6.81 -6.77 9.90
N ALA A 120 -5.55 -6.39 10.18
CA ALA A 120 -5.04 -6.33 11.54
C ALA A 120 -5.83 -5.33 12.39
N PHE A 121 -6.00 -4.09 11.92
CA PHE A 121 -6.75 -3.07 12.65
C PHE A 121 -8.24 -3.42 12.80
N THR A 122 -8.87 -3.97 11.77
CA THR A 122 -10.27 -4.40 11.84
C THR A 122 -10.44 -5.54 12.84
N SER A 123 -9.50 -6.49 12.89
CA SER A 123 -9.51 -7.60 13.84
C SER A 123 -9.34 -7.10 15.28
N ILE A 124 -8.41 -6.19 15.54
CA ILE A 124 -8.19 -5.59 16.85
C ILE A 124 -9.44 -4.82 17.31
N ALA A 125 -10.08 -4.10 16.40
CA ALA A 125 -11.32 -3.38 16.64
C ALA A 125 -12.57 -4.29 16.74
N ARG A 126 -12.42 -5.61 16.59
CA ARG A 126 -13.52 -6.59 16.54
C ARG A 126 -14.55 -6.25 15.45
N GLY A 127 -14.10 -5.69 14.35
CA GLY A 127 -14.92 -5.34 13.19
C GLY A 127 -15.14 -6.52 12.23
N ASN A 128 -15.78 -6.23 11.10
CA ASN A 128 -16.07 -7.22 10.06
C ASN A 128 -14.81 -7.48 9.20
N VAL A 129 -13.98 -8.44 9.63
CA VAL A 129 -12.73 -8.82 8.94
C VAL A 129 -12.99 -9.29 7.49
N PRO A 130 -13.98 -10.15 7.18
CA PRO A 130 -14.30 -10.51 5.80
C PRO A 130 -14.58 -9.30 4.90
N ALA A 131 -15.35 -8.33 5.38
CA ALA A 131 -15.62 -7.11 4.62
C ALA A 131 -14.35 -6.27 4.40
N ALA A 132 -13.45 -6.21 5.37
CA ALA A 132 -12.16 -5.52 5.23
C ALA A 132 -11.27 -6.17 4.17
N VAL A 133 -11.21 -7.51 4.14
CA VAL A 133 -10.46 -8.26 3.11
C VAL A 133 -11.04 -8.01 1.72
N CYS A 134 -12.36 -8.10 1.56
CA CYS A 134 -13.02 -7.84 0.29
C CYS A 134 -12.79 -6.41 -0.19
N SER A 135 -12.91 -5.42 0.72
CA SER A 135 -12.66 -4.00 0.38
C SER A 135 -11.22 -3.73 -0.04
N ALA A 136 -10.26 -4.28 0.70
CA ALA A 136 -8.85 -4.10 0.38
C ALA A 136 -8.47 -4.78 -0.94
N SER A 137 -8.99 -5.98 -1.20
CA SER A 137 -8.79 -6.69 -2.48
C SER A 137 -9.41 -5.91 -3.64
N LEU A 138 -10.64 -5.41 -3.49
CA LEU A 138 -11.29 -4.58 -4.51
C LEU A 138 -10.50 -3.29 -4.75
N SER A 139 -10.05 -2.63 -3.68
CA SER A 139 -9.20 -1.45 -3.76
C SER A 139 -7.88 -1.73 -4.50
N SER A 140 -7.25 -2.88 -4.26
CA SER A 140 -6.02 -3.27 -4.94
C SER A 140 -6.23 -3.50 -6.44
N ILE A 141 -7.31 -4.21 -6.82
CA ILE A 141 -7.64 -4.44 -8.23
C ILE A 141 -7.93 -3.11 -8.94
N LEU A 142 -8.74 -2.24 -8.35
CA LEU A 142 -9.03 -0.93 -8.91
C LEU A 142 -7.79 -0.03 -8.93
N GLY A 143 -6.91 -0.17 -7.95
CA GLY A 143 -5.67 0.59 -7.84
C GLY A 143 -4.72 0.39 -9.01
N VAL A 144 -4.70 -0.80 -9.62
CA VAL A 144 -3.89 -1.07 -10.83
C VAL A 144 -4.22 -0.08 -11.95
N PHE A 145 -5.48 0.33 -12.08
CA PHE A 145 -5.93 1.27 -13.09
C PHE A 145 -6.02 2.70 -12.56
N LEU A 146 -6.57 2.89 -11.36
CA LEU A 146 -6.83 4.21 -10.81
C LEU A 146 -5.55 4.92 -10.36
N THR A 147 -4.57 4.21 -9.80
CA THR A 147 -3.33 4.85 -9.33
C THR A 147 -2.56 5.50 -10.47
N PRO A 148 -2.27 4.84 -11.62
CA PRO A 148 -1.62 5.49 -12.75
C PRO A 148 -2.44 6.65 -13.31
N LEU A 149 -3.77 6.51 -13.40
CA LEU A 149 -4.66 7.54 -13.89
C LEU A 149 -4.62 8.79 -12.99
N LEU A 150 -4.76 8.60 -11.68
CA LEU A 150 -4.69 9.68 -10.69
C LEU A 150 -3.31 10.34 -10.71
N MET A 151 -2.23 9.57 -10.79
CA MET A 151 -0.88 10.13 -10.89
C MET A 151 -0.71 10.97 -12.14
N THR A 152 -1.27 10.56 -13.28
CA THR A 152 -1.24 11.37 -14.52
C THR A 152 -1.91 12.72 -14.31
N VAL A 153 -3.09 12.73 -13.69
CA VAL A 153 -3.84 13.96 -13.42
C VAL A 153 -3.11 14.84 -12.40
N LEU A 154 -2.66 14.26 -11.28
CA LEU A 154 -2.04 14.98 -10.18
C LEU A 154 -0.66 15.52 -10.54
N ALA A 155 0.17 14.74 -11.23
CA ALA A 155 1.47 15.17 -11.69
C ALA A 155 1.38 16.24 -12.79
N GLY A 156 0.38 16.14 -13.67
CA GLY A 156 0.09 17.16 -14.67
C GLY A 156 -0.33 18.50 -14.06
N THR A 157 -1.10 18.49 -12.97
CA THR A 157 -1.49 19.72 -12.25
C THR A 157 -0.35 20.32 -11.44
N SER A 158 0.64 19.50 -11.04
CA SER A 158 1.80 19.95 -10.24
C SER A 158 3.00 20.43 -11.09
N GLY A 159 2.88 20.46 -12.43
CA GLY A 159 3.88 21.05 -13.33
C GLY A 159 5.17 20.25 -13.53
N GLY A 160 5.21 18.96 -13.12
CA GLY A 160 6.45 18.19 -12.98
C GLY A 160 6.73 17.08 -14.00
N ILE A 161 5.79 16.68 -14.86
CA ILE A 161 6.04 15.56 -15.79
C ILE A 161 5.61 15.93 -17.21
N HIS A 162 6.60 16.09 -18.11
CA HIS A 162 6.37 16.39 -19.52
C HIS A 162 5.76 15.22 -20.34
N ASN A 163 5.78 13.97 -19.82
CA ASN A 163 5.21 12.80 -20.52
C ASN A 163 4.61 11.79 -19.51
N PRO A 164 3.34 12.00 -19.08
CA PRO A 164 2.67 11.10 -18.14
C PRO A 164 2.48 9.67 -18.70
N LEU A 165 2.32 9.52 -20.02
CA LEU A 165 2.17 8.20 -20.66
C LEU A 165 3.42 7.30 -20.56
N GLN A 166 4.62 7.88 -20.56
CA GLN A 166 5.86 7.12 -20.38
C GLN A 166 6.04 6.67 -18.93
N ALA A 167 5.62 7.49 -17.96
CA ALA A 167 5.63 7.13 -16.55
C ALA A 167 4.65 5.97 -16.26
N ILE A 168 3.46 5.99 -16.88
CA ILE A 168 2.47 4.90 -16.75
C ILE A 168 3.01 3.60 -17.37
N GLY A 169 3.61 3.67 -18.57
CA GLY A 169 4.20 2.51 -19.23
C GLY A 169 5.30 1.85 -18.40
N GLY A 170 6.13 2.64 -17.73
CA GLY A 170 7.18 2.14 -16.83
C GLY A 170 6.62 1.43 -15.57
N ILE A 171 5.51 1.90 -15.04
CA ILE A 171 4.86 1.31 -13.84
C ILE A 171 4.07 0.03 -14.20
N MET A 172 3.50 -0.03 -15.42
CA MET A 172 2.75 -1.23 -15.86
C MET A 172 3.66 -2.39 -16.32
N LEU A 173 4.93 -2.14 -16.58
CA LEU A 173 5.90 -3.15 -17.02
C LEU A 173 6.77 -3.71 -15.88
N GLN A 174 6.62 -3.22 -14.66
CA GLN A 174 7.19 -3.76 -13.43
C GLN A 174 6.15 -4.58 -12.65
#